data_fc97437d3817c8058e4eb7f2d290fae1
#
_entry.id   fc97437d3817c8058e4eb7f2d290fae1
#
_cell.length_a   1.000
_cell.length_b   1.000
_cell.length_c   1.000
_cell.angle_alpha   90.00
_cell.angle_beta   90.00
_cell.angle_gamma   90.00
#
_symmetry.space_group_name_H-M   'P 1'
#
loop_
_entity.id
_entity.type
_entity.pdbx_description
1 polymer ?
#
loop_
_entity_poly.entity_id
_entity_poly.type
_entity_poly.pdbx_seq_one_letter_code
_entity_poly.pdbx_strand_id
1 'polypeptide(L)'
;HEVLPGVEIGDIGPKLGYMAKENGYLRFKDIKLPSSALLSRFWEISKNGELITKGNPKILYSAMMKVRIFLLLASAQALGKSVAIALRYSCLRKQFKDSQKQEIPIISYQLQRYKLFPLLARSFAMLSTYKKIKDIVNQTNIEVKQGIFKNFQETHILLSGSKALFTSWALDGSVICMQCCGGHGYAQSSGIPGIMQTIAPNTILEGENTVLFLQVGQFLLKNARYIKEGKIERVSNHCKYLTQLFESEQLIDTFKIDVSTVN
;
A
#
# COMPACT_ATOMS: atom_id res chain seq x y z
N HIS A 1 7.70 -33.13 -15.61
CA HIS A 1 6.32 -33.01 -16.08
C HIS A 1 6.37 -32.48 -17.51
N GLU A 2 5.70 -33.15 -18.43
CA GLU A 2 5.53 -32.66 -19.80
C GLU A 2 4.43 -31.61 -19.83
N VAL A 3 4.65 -30.55 -20.59
CA VAL A 3 3.67 -29.49 -20.77
C VAL A 3 2.61 -29.96 -21.78
N LEU A 4 1.35 -29.73 -21.49
CA LEU A 4 0.26 -30.10 -22.39
C LEU A 4 0.38 -29.39 -23.75
N PRO A 5 -0.01 -30.04 -24.86
CA PRO A 5 -0.06 -29.40 -26.18
C PRO A 5 -0.87 -28.10 -26.14
N GLY A 6 -0.32 -27.03 -26.68
CA GLY A 6 -0.95 -25.70 -26.67
C GLY A 6 -0.74 -24.89 -25.39
N VAL A 7 -0.01 -25.42 -24.40
CA VAL A 7 0.40 -24.67 -23.20
C VAL A 7 1.90 -24.35 -23.30
N GLU A 8 2.26 -23.11 -23.07
CA GLU A 8 3.65 -22.65 -22.95
C GLU A 8 3.83 -22.08 -21.54
N ILE A 9 4.89 -22.53 -20.86
CA ILE A 9 5.22 -22.12 -19.50
C ILE A 9 6.67 -21.68 -19.48
N GLY A 10 6.98 -20.57 -18.79
CA GLY A 10 8.35 -20.13 -18.62
C GLY A 10 8.53 -19.30 -17.36
N ASP A 11 9.78 -19.10 -16.99
CA ASP A 11 10.18 -18.22 -15.90
C ASP A 11 10.35 -16.78 -16.41
N ILE A 12 10.01 -15.77 -15.59
CA ILE A 12 10.18 -14.36 -15.97
C ILE A 12 11.60 -13.83 -15.76
N GLY A 13 12.49 -14.64 -15.19
CA GLY A 13 13.87 -14.27 -14.90
C GLY A 13 14.08 -13.49 -13.59
N PRO A 14 15.29 -12.91 -13.41
CA PRO A 14 15.66 -12.19 -12.21
C PRO A 14 14.75 -10.98 -11.92
N LYS A 15 14.47 -10.75 -10.64
CA LYS A 15 13.58 -9.68 -10.15
C LYS A 15 14.32 -8.76 -9.19
N LEU A 16 13.77 -7.56 -8.95
CA LEU A 16 14.29 -6.61 -7.97
C LEU A 16 14.31 -7.17 -6.55
N GLY A 17 13.28 -7.95 -6.18
CA GLY A 17 13.14 -8.57 -4.86
C GLY A 17 12.29 -9.83 -4.94
N TYR A 18 12.03 -10.44 -3.76
CA TYR A 18 11.31 -11.72 -3.69
C TYR A 18 11.93 -12.81 -4.58
N MET A 19 13.27 -12.89 -4.58
CA MET A 19 14.00 -13.83 -5.44
C MET A 19 13.62 -15.30 -5.19
N ALA A 20 13.31 -15.65 -3.94
CA ALA A 20 12.88 -16.99 -3.57
C ALA A 20 11.43 -17.32 -3.97
N LYS A 21 10.67 -16.32 -4.45
CA LYS A 21 9.31 -16.50 -4.95
C LYS A 21 9.38 -16.70 -6.46
N GLU A 22 8.93 -17.84 -6.90
CA GLU A 22 8.87 -18.14 -8.33
C GLU A 22 7.73 -17.40 -9.00
N ASN A 23 8.06 -16.75 -10.12
CA ASN A 23 7.10 -16.09 -10.99
C ASN A 23 7.33 -16.58 -12.40
N GLY A 24 6.28 -17.09 -13.02
CA GLY A 24 6.33 -17.59 -14.38
C GLY A 24 5.31 -16.89 -15.28
N TYR A 25 5.40 -17.16 -16.56
CA TYR A 25 4.35 -16.85 -17.50
C TYR A 25 3.67 -18.11 -17.99
N LEU A 26 2.42 -17.99 -18.36
CA LEU A 26 1.59 -19.07 -18.88
C LEU A 26 0.86 -18.55 -20.12
N ARG A 27 1.05 -19.27 -21.25
CA ARG A 27 0.41 -18.93 -22.51
C ARG A 27 -0.42 -20.12 -22.99
N PHE A 28 -1.66 -19.85 -23.40
CA PHE A 28 -2.56 -20.83 -23.99
C PHE A 28 -2.76 -20.55 -25.47
N LYS A 29 -2.68 -21.59 -26.30
CA LYS A 29 -2.95 -21.53 -27.73
C LYS A 29 -3.98 -22.60 -28.10
N ASP A 30 -5.17 -22.16 -28.49
CA ASP A 30 -6.27 -23.00 -28.98
C ASP A 30 -6.66 -24.16 -28.04
N ILE A 31 -6.59 -23.92 -26.71
CA ILE A 31 -6.96 -24.91 -25.70
C ILE A 31 -8.47 -24.92 -25.51
N LYS A 32 -9.06 -26.11 -25.69
CA LYS A 32 -10.47 -26.36 -25.37
C LYS A 32 -10.56 -27.00 -23.99
N LEU A 33 -11.32 -26.33 -23.10
CA LEU A 33 -11.57 -26.82 -21.75
C LEU A 33 -13.02 -27.20 -21.58
N PRO A 34 -13.33 -28.24 -20.79
CA PRO A 34 -14.71 -28.54 -20.42
C PRO A 34 -15.31 -27.43 -19.55
N SER A 35 -16.62 -27.26 -19.56
CA SER A 35 -17.32 -26.26 -18.73
C SER A 35 -17.02 -26.41 -17.22
N SER A 36 -16.70 -27.64 -16.78
CA SER A 36 -16.30 -27.93 -15.39
C SER A 36 -14.98 -27.29 -14.97
N ALA A 37 -14.14 -26.85 -15.92
CA ALA A 37 -12.90 -26.10 -15.64
C ALA A 37 -13.16 -24.64 -15.26
N LEU A 38 -14.38 -24.11 -15.50
CA LEU A 38 -14.76 -22.78 -15.09
C LEU A 38 -14.84 -22.68 -13.56
N LEU A 39 -14.24 -21.66 -12.97
CA LEU A 39 -14.40 -21.34 -11.55
C LEU A 39 -15.82 -20.77 -11.32
N SER A 40 -16.79 -21.68 -11.11
CA SER A 40 -18.24 -21.41 -11.22
C SER A 40 -18.88 -20.85 -9.94
N ARG A 41 -18.11 -20.41 -8.94
CA ARG A 41 -18.69 -19.85 -7.70
C ARG A 41 -19.52 -18.58 -7.95
N PHE A 42 -19.06 -17.72 -8.86
CA PHE A 42 -19.69 -16.42 -9.15
C PHE A 42 -20.14 -16.27 -10.61
N TRP A 43 -19.88 -17.30 -11.43
CA TRP A 43 -20.14 -17.30 -12.85
C TRP A 43 -20.70 -18.64 -13.29
N GLU A 44 -21.59 -18.62 -14.25
CA GLU A 44 -22.10 -19.81 -14.92
C GLU A 44 -22.21 -19.54 -16.41
N ILE A 45 -21.93 -20.54 -17.22
CA ILE A 45 -22.20 -20.48 -18.66
C ILE A 45 -23.53 -21.20 -18.89
N SER A 46 -24.51 -20.50 -19.46
CA SER A 46 -25.79 -21.06 -19.86
C SER A 46 -25.61 -22.10 -20.97
N LYS A 47 -26.63 -22.91 -21.21
CA LYS A 47 -26.64 -23.86 -22.35
C LYS A 47 -26.48 -23.16 -23.71
N ASN A 48 -26.82 -21.88 -23.79
CA ASN A 48 -26.73 -21.06 -25.02
C ASN A 48 -25.34 -20.32 -25.09
N GLY A 49 -24.42 -20.58 -24.19
CA GLY A 49 -23.08 -19.94 -24.18
C GLY A 49 -23.03 -18.56 -23.52
N GLU A 50 -24.09 -18.10 -22.89
CA GLU A 50 -24.12 -16.81 -22.19
C GLU A 50 -23.50 -16.89 -20.80
N LEU A 51 -22.71 -15.88 -20.43
CA LEU A 51 -22.12 -15.78 -19.10
C LEU A 51 -23.12 -15.20 -18.10
N ILE A 52 -23.51 -16.00 -17.13
CA ILE A 52 -24.42 -15.61 -16.05
C ILE A 52 -23.61 -15.29 -14.80
N THR A 53 -23.76 -14.09 -14.24
CA THR A 53 -23.15 -13.71 -12.98
C THR A 53 -23.99 -14.18 -11.80
N LYS A 54 -23.41 -14.97 -10.89
CA LYS A 54 -24.04 -15.43 -9.65
C LYS A 54 -23.49 -14.62 -8.46
N GLY A 55 -24.38 -14.04 -7.66
CA GLY A 55 -24.00 -13.30 -6.46
C GLY A 55 -23.38 -11.92 -6.70
N ASN A 56 -22.68 -11.41 -5.71
CA ASN A 56 -22.10 -10.07 -5.77
C ASN A 56 -20.59 -10.14 -6.11
N PRO A 57 -20.15 -9.64 -7.30
CA PRO A 57 -18.75 -9.67 -7.70
C PRO A 57 -17.82 -8.89 -6.76
N LYS A 58 -18.37 -7.97 -5.93
CA LYS A 58 -17.59 -7.23 -4.92
C LYS A 58 -16.92 -8.13 -3.89
N ILE A 59 -17.42 -9.36 -3.69
CA ILE A 59 -16.80 -10.35 -2.79
C ILE A 59 -15.37 -10.70 -3.24
N LEU A 60 -15.08 -10.68 -4.54
CA LEU A 60 -13.73 -10.92 -5.06
C LEU A 60 -12.72 -9.89 -4.55
N TYR A 61 -13.12 -8.64 -4.40
CA TYR A 61 -12.26 -7.60 -3.84
C TYR A 61 -11.94 -7.80 -2.36
N SER A 62 -12.76 -8.55 -1.61
CA SER A 62 -12.48 -8.82 -0.19
C SER A 62 -11.21 -9.65 0.02
N ALA A 63 -10.84 -10.50 -0.94
CA ALA A 63 -9.59 -11.25 -0.91
C ALA A 63 -8.36 -10.33 -1.00
N MET A 64 -8.41 -9.31 -1.87
CA MET A 64 -7.33 -8.31 -2.03
C MET A 64 -7.15 -7.48 -0.76
N MET A 65 -8.22 -7.23 0.00
CA MET A 65 -8.13 -6.47 1.25
C MET A 65 -7.26 -7.17 2.30
N LYS A 66 -7.30 -8.51 2.36
CA LYS A 66 -6.47 -9.29 3.30
C LYS A 66 -4.98 -9.16 3.00
N VAL A 67 -4.59 -9.21 1.73
CA VAL A 67 -3.18 -9.09 1.34
C VAL A 67 -2.67 -7.67 1.59
N ARG A 68 -3.46 -6.65 1.28
CA ARG A 68 -3.08 -5.25 1.55
C ARG A 68 -2.83 -4.97 3.03
N ILE A 69 -3.64 -5.55 3.95
CA ILE A 69 -3.37 -5.44 5.40
C ILE A 69 -1.99 -6.00 5.75
N PHE A 70 -1.63 -7.15 5.17
CA PHE A 70 -0.29 -7.70 5.38
C PHE A 70 0.80 -6.74 4.90
N LEU A 71 0.60 -6.08 3.75
CA LEU A 71 1.55 -5.09 3.24
C LEU A 71 1.70 -3.86 4.15
N LEU A 72 0.64 -3.43 4.83
CA LEU A 72 0.73 -2.35 5.84
C LEU A 72 1.65 -2.74 6.99
N LEU A 73 1.47 -3.95 7.53
CA LEU A 73 2.33 -4.44 8.61
C LEU A 73 3.78 -4.60 8.15
N ALA A 74 3.99 -5.23 6.99
CA ALA A 74 5.31 -5.44 6.43
C ALA A 74 6.05 -4.10 6.20
N SER A 75 5.35 -3.08 5.72
CA SER A 75 5.91 -1.73 5.51
C SER A 75 6.30 -1.06 6.83
N ALA A 76 5.43 -1.11 7.85
CA ALA A 76 5.72 -0.55 9.16
C ALA A 76 6.95 -1.23 9.81
N GLN A 77 7.02 -2.56 9.70
CA GLN A 77 8.16 -3.34 10.22
C GLN A 77 9.45 -3.08 9.44
N ALA A 78 9.39 -2.94 8.11
CA ALA A 78 10.54 -2.66 7.27
C ALA A 78 11.15 -1.30 7.63
N LEU A 79 10.32 -0.25 7.73
CA LEU A 79 10.78 1.07 8.17
C LEU A 79 11.36 1.01 9.58
N GLY A 80 10.67 0.37 10.52
CA GLY A 80 11.13 0.23 11.90
C GLY A 80 12.49 -0.47 12.01
N LYS A 81 12.72 -1.54 11.24
CA LYS A 81 14.02 -2.24 11.18
C LYS A 81 15.11 -1.35 10.61
N SER A 82 14.85 -0.67 9.48
CA SER A 82 15.83 0.24 8.84
C SER A 82 16.22 1.38 9.78
N VAL A 83 15.24 1.98 10.47
CA VAL A 83 15.47 3.04 11.46
C VAL A 83 16.26 2.52 12.66
N ALA A 84 15.94 1.34 13.18
CA ALA A 84 16.67 0.75 14.30
C ALA A 84 18.15 0.50 13.95
N ILE A 85 18.45 0.01 12.75
CA ILE A 85 19.81 -0.17 12.26
C ILE A 85 20.53 1.19 12.18
N ALA A 86 19.92 2.16 11.51
CA ALA A 86 20.53 3.47 11.30
C ALA A 86 20.75 4.24 12.61
N LEU A 87 19.82 4.18 13.57
CA LEU A 87 19.97 4.81 14.88
C LEU A 87 21.11 4.16 15.70
N ARG A 88 21.13 2.82 15.79
CA ARG A 88 22.17 2.09 16.50
C ARG A 88 23.54 2.38 15.91
N TYR A 89 23.65 2.34 14.58
CA TYR A 89 24.89 2.72 13.90
C TYR A 89 25.29 4.15 14.24
N SER A 90 24.36 5.10 14.22
CA SER A 90 24.62 6.51 14.50
C SER A 90 25.07 6.79 15.93
N CYS A 91 24.66 5.95 16.89
CA CYS A 91 25.12 6.03 18.28
C CYS A 91 26.55 5.50 18.45
N LEU A 92 26.96 4.53 17.64
CA LEU A 92 28.28 3.88 17.75
C LEU A 92 29.32 4.53 16.85
N ARG A 93 28.95 4.90 15.62
CA ARG A 93 29.88 5.52 14.66
C ARG A 93 30.24 6.93 15.09
N LYS A 94 31.54 7.15 15.29
CA LYS A 94 32.11 8.46 15.52
C LYS A 94 32.72 9.02 14.24
N GLN A 95 32.56 10.31 14.01
CA GLN A 95 33.12 11.01 12.85
C GLN A 95 33.19 12.50 13.13
N PHE A 96 34.30 13.12 12.70
CA PHE A 96 34.68 14.49 12.97
C PHE A 96 34.92 14.77 14.46
N LYS A 97 35.62 15.84 14.73
CA LYS A 97 36.06 16.20 16.08
C LYS A 97 35.25 17.39 16.59
N ASP A 98 34.97 17.36 17.89
CA ASP A 98 34.42 18.50 18.62
C ASP A 98 35.46 19.58 18.92
N SER A 99 35.08 20.60 19.70
CA SER A 99 35.98 21.67 20.17
C SER A 99 37.15 21.16 21.00
N GLN A 100 37.04 19.97 21.60
CA GLN A 100 38.06 19.30 22.38
C GLN A 100 38.94 18.34 21.55
N LYS A 101 38.80 18.36 20.23
CA LYS A 101 39.49 17.48 19.25
C LYS A 101 39.17 15.98 19.41
N GLN A 102 38.07 15.63 20.07
CA GLN A 102 37.60 14.25 20.20
C GLN A 102 36.51 13.92 19.16
N GLU A 103 36.59 12.72 18.60
CA GLU A 103 35.52 12.25 17.68
C GLU A 103 34.23 11.97 18.44
N ILE A 104 33.12 12.48 17.91
CA ILE A 104 31.79 12.36 18.52
C ILE A 104 30.89 11.42 17.72
N PRO A 105 29.92 10.73 18.38
CA PRO A 105 28.94 9.92 17.69
C PRO A 105 28.15 10.76 16.68
N ILE A 106 27.88 10.19 15.48
CA ILE A 106 27.20 10.94 14.42
C ILE A 106 25.74 11.30 14.76
N ILE A 107 25.12 10.61 15.72
CA ILE A 107 23.79 10.98 16.23
C ILE A 107 23.80 12.36 16.93
N SER A 108 24.95 12.86 17.36
CA SER A 108 25.07 14.18 17.98
C SER A 108 24.82 15.32 16.99
N TYR A 109 24.94 15.06 15.69
CA TYR A 109 24.67 16.06 14.67
C TYR A 109 23.17 16.29 14.48
N GLN A 110 22.78 17.56 14.46
CA GLN A 110 21.38 17.95 14.28
C GLN A 110 20.77 17.38 12.99
N LEU A 111 21.49 17.40 11.88
CA LEU A 111 21.01 16.91 10.60
C LEU A 111 20.75 15.40 10.61
N GLN A 112 21.59 14.61 11.32
CA GLN A 112 21.40 13.18 11.47
C GLN A 112 20.09 12.89 12.25
N ARG A 113 19.85 13.60 13.34
CA ARG A 113 18.61 13.52 14.12
C ARG A 113 17.39 13.97 13.32
N TYR A 114 17.53 15.07 12.58
CA TYR A 114 16.47 15.58 11.71
C TYR A 114 16.00 14.56 10.66
N LYS A 115 16.93 13.75 10.12
CA LYS A 115 16.59 12.67 9.18
C LYS A 115 15.96 11.46 9.88
N LEU A 116 16.49 11.02 11.02
CA LEU A 116 16.13 9.72 11.61
C LEU A 116 14.94 9.79 12.59
N PHE A 117 14.80 10.85 13.40
CA PHE A 117 13.74 10.92 14.39
C PHE A 117 12.32 10.99 13.78
N PRO A 118 12.08 11.76 12.70
CA PRO A 118 10.79 11.70 12.02
C PRO A 118 10.45 10.31 11.45
N LEU A 119 11.45 9.56 10.97
CA LEU A 119 11.25 8.19 10.49
C LEU A 119 10.92 7.23 11.63
N LEU A 120 11.54 7.41 12.79
CA LEU A 120 11.19 6.66 14.00
C LEU A 120 9.72 6.90 14.39
N ALA A 121 9.33 8.16 14.52
CA ALA A 121 7.95 8.53 14.83
C ALA A 121 6.96 7.98 13.80
N ARG A 122 7.32 8.07 12.50
CA ARG A 122 6.52 7.52 11.40
C ARG A 122 6.32 6.02 11.51
N SER A 123 7.36 5.25 11.88
CA SER A 123 7.26 3.80 12.03
C SER A 123 6.26 3.40 13.13
N PHE A 124 6.23 4.12 14.25
CA PHE A 124 5.23 3.92 15.32
C PHE A 124 3.82 4.32 14.88
N ALA A 125 3.68 5.45 14.19
CA ALA A 125 2.40 5.90 13.66
C ALA A 125 1.83 4.89 12.65
N MET A 126 2.66 4.35 11.75
CA MET A 126 2.26 3.30 10.80
C MET A 126 1.79 2.04 11.54
N LEU A 127 2.50 1.59 12.58
CA LEU A 127 2.11 0.40 13.34
C LEU A 127 0.78 0.61 14.08
N SER A 128 0.57 1.77 14.68
CA SER A 128 -0.69 2.12 15.35
C SER A 128 -1.86 2.18 14.36
N THR A 129 -1.65 2.84 13.22
CA THR A 129 -2.65 2.95 12.14
C THR A 129 -2.99 1.58 11.56
N TYR A 130 -1.99 0.71 11.34
CA TYR A 130 -2.21 -0.67 10.90
C TYR A 130 -3.17 -1.42 11.82
N LYS A 131 -2.97 -1.33 13.15
CA LYS A 131 -3.86 -2.01 14.13
C LYS A 131 -5.30 -1.56 13.94
N LYS A 132 -5.54 -0.26 13.86
CA LYS A 132 -6.87 0.31 13.68
C LYS A 132 -7.52 -0.09 12.34
N ILE A 133 -6.76 -0.04 11.25
CA ILE A 133 -7.26 -0.45 9.92
C ILE A 133 -7.58 -1.94 9.89
N LYS A 134 -6.76 -2.78 10.52
CA LYS A 134 -7.01 -4.22 10.64
C LYS A 134 -8.37 -4.50 11.29
N ASP A 135 -8.70 -3.78 12.37
CA ASP A 135 -9.99 -3.97 13.06
C ASP A 135 -11.16 -3.54 12.16
N ILE A 136 -11.05 -2.41 11.46
CA ILE A 136 -12.05 -1.95 10.48
C ILE A 136 -12.26 -3.00 9.38
N VAL A 137 -11.19 -3.55 8.82
CA VAL A 137 -11.31 -4.56 7.75
C VAL A 137 -11.89 -5.86 8.26
N ASN A 138 -11.53 -6.30 9.46
CA ASN A 138 -12.12 -7.48 10.08
C ASN A 138 -13.63 -7.31 10.26
N GLN A 139 -14.07 -6.16 10.76
CA GLN A 139 -15.49 -5.85 10.91
C GLN A 139 -16.19 -5.84 9.54
N THR A 140 -15.63 -5.16 8.55
CA THR A 140 -16.18 -5.13 7.18
C THR A 140 -16.28 -6.53 6.57
N ASN A 141 -15.31 -7.41 6.82
CA ASN A 141 -15.35 -8.79 6.32
C ASN A 141 -16.48 -9.60 6.97
N ILE A 142 -16.80 -9.35 8.26
CA ILE A 142 -17.95 -9.97 8.92
C ILE A 142 -19.24 -9.47 8.28
N GLU A 143 -19.40 -8.17 8.07
CA GLU A 143 -20.55 -7.56 7.41
C GLU A 143 -20.77 -8.11 5.99
N VAL A 144 -19.70 -8.22 5.20
CA VAL A 144 -19.77 -8.77 3.83
C VAL A 144 -20.26 -10.22 3.83
N LYS A 145 -19.83 -11.04 4.80
CA LYS A 145 -20.33 -12.43 4.93
C LYS A 145 -21.83 -12.48 5.25
N GLN A 146 -22.37 -11.46 5.89
CA GLN A 146 -23.78 -11.29 6.19
C GLN A 146 -24.56 -10.62 5.06
N GLY A 147 -23.91 -10.33 3.92
CA GLY A 147 -24.53 -9.64 2.77
C GLY A 147 -24.62 -8.12 2.93
N ILE A 148 -23.98 -7.54 3.95
CA ILE A 148 -24.01 -6.10 4.22
C ILE A 148 -22.79 -5.44 3.56
N PHE A 149 -22.99 -4.56 2.58
CA PHE A 149 -21.93 -3.92 1.80
C PHE A 149 -21.81 -2.42 2.05
N LYS A 150 -22.47 -1.89 3.09
CA LYS A 150 -22.53 -0.44 3.36
C LYS A 150 -21.13 0.18 3.50
N ASN A 151 -20.26 -0.43 4.30
CA ASN A 151 -18.94 0.11 4.63
C ASN A 151 -17.83 -0.39 3.67
N PHE A 152 -18.17 -1.28 2.74
CA PHE A 152 -17.18 -1.96 1.91
C PHE A 152 -16.34 -1.01 1.05
N GLN A 153 -16.99 -0.05 0.37
CA GLN A 153 -16.30 0.90 -0.51
C GLN A 153 -15.35 1.80 0.29
N GLU A 154 -15.81 2.32 1.43
CA GLU A 154 -15.02 3.17 2.31
C GLU A 154 -13.80 2.46 2.85
N THR A 155 -13.98 1.23 3.36
CA THR A 155 -12.87 0.38 3.84
C THR A 155 -11.87 0.05 2.75
N HIS A 156 -12.35 -0.25 1.53
CA HIS A 156 -11.49 -0.51 0.37
C HIS A 156 -10.61 0.70 0.05
N ILE A 157 -11.16 1.91 0.03
CA ILE A 157 -10.43 3.15 -0.26
C ILE A 157 -9.45 3.49 0.85
N LEU A 158 -9.86 3.38 2.11
CA LEU A 158 -8.98 3.58 3.26
C LEU A 158 -7.75 2.67 3.18
N LEU A 159 -7.98 1.39 2.88
CA LEU A 159 -6.91 0.40 2.76
C LEU A 159 -6.02 0.65 1.53
N SER A 160 -6.60 1.08 0.41
CA SER A 160 -5.85 1.40 -0.81
C SER A 160 -4.91 2.58 -0.60
N GLY A 161 -5.40 3.67 -0.04
CA GLY A 161 -4.59 4.85 0.27
C GLY A 161 -3.51 4.55 1.31
N SER A 162 -3.85 3.82 2.36
CA SER A 162 -2.88 3.41 3.38
C SER A 162 -1.80 2.50 2.82
N LYS A 163 -2.14 1.56 1.92
CA LYS A 163 -1.15 0.71 1.25
C LYS A 163 -0.18 1.55 0.44
N ALA A 164 -0.67 2.44 -0.41
CA ALA A 164 0.17 3.29 -1.24
C ALA A 164 1.10 4.17 -0.40
N LEU A 165 0.57 4.79 0.65
CA LEU A 165 1.33 5.66 1.54
C LEU A 165 2.40 4.89 2.34
N PHE A 166 2.04 3.73 2.92
CA PHE A 166 2.95 2.97 3.78
C PHE A 166 4.11 2.36 2.99
N THR A 167 3.83 1.81 1.81
CA THR A 167 4.88 1.21 0.99
C THR A 167 5.85 2.26 0.46
N SER A 168 5.38 3.45 0.05
CA SER A 168 6.24 4.57 -0.32
C SER A 168 7.07 5.05 0.87
N TRP A 169 6.46 5.31 2.01
CA TRP A 169 7.17 5.76 3.20
C TRP A 169 8.22 4.76 3.69
N ALA A 170 7.95 3.46 3.58
CA ALA A 170 8.90 2.44 3.99
C ALA A 170 10.10 2.39 3.04
N LEU A 171 9.88 2.49 1.74
CA LEU A 171 10.96 2.51 0.76
C LEU A 171 11.81 3.76 0.90
N ASP A 172 11.21 4.95 0.87
CA ASP A 172 11.92 6.23 0.95
C ASP A 172 12.67 6.36 2.28
N GLY A 173 12.03 5.96 3.39
CA GLY A 173 12.63 5.97 4.71
C GLY A 173 13.81 5.00 4.82
N SER A 174 13.74 3.82 4.17
CA SER A 174 14.86 2.87 4.14
C SER A 174 16.04 3.41 3.33
N VAL A 175 15.78 4.13 2.21
CA VAL A 175 16.83 4.83 1.45
C VAL A 175 17.52 5.89 2.33
N ILE A 176 16.77 6.70 3.06
CA ILE A 176 17.33 7.69 4.00
C ILE A 176 18.18 7.00 5.09
N CYS A 177 17.68 5.90 5.66
CA CYS A 177 18.43 5.12 6.66
C CYS A 177 19.75 4.56 6.10
N MET A 178 19.72 4.04 4.87
CA MET A 178 20.91 3.59 4.15
C MET A 178 21.95 4.71 4.03
N GLN A 179 21.51 5.88 3.57
CA GLN A 179 22.39 7.06 3.43
C GLN A 179 22.95 7.52 4.78
N CYS A 180 22.16 7.48 5.85
CA CYS A 180 22.59 7.81 7.20
C CYS A 180 23.68 6.87 7.76
N CYS A 181 23.82 5.67 7.20
CA CYS A 181 24.89 4.71 7.54
C CYS A 181 26.13 4.83 6.63
N GLY A 182 26.11 5.74 5.63
CA GLY A 182 27.21 5.90 4.68
C GLY A 182 27.54 4.61 3.93
N GLY A 183 28.81 4.34 3.69
CA GLY A 183 29.25 3.13 2.97
C GLY A 183 28.83 1.82 3.64
N HIS A 184 28.66 1.78 4.96
CA HIS A 184 28.14 0.59 5.64
C HIS A 184 26.68 0.32 5.29
N GLY A 185 25.86 1.36 5.04
CA GLY A 185 24.47 1.20 4.61
C GLY A 185 24.34 0.56 3.23
N TYR A 186 25.32 0.76 2.36
CA TYR A 186 25.37 0.15 1.02
C TYR A 186 25.66 -1.37 1.07
N ALA A 187 26.43 -1.82 2.07
CA ALA A 187 26.82 -3.21 2.20
C ALA A 187 25.62 -4.10 2.59
N GLN A 188 25.49 -5.28 1.97
CA GLN A 188 24.45 -6.25 2.28
C GLN A 188 24.45 -6.67 3.76
N SER A 189 25.63 -6.68 4.40
CA SER A 189 25.80 -7.00 5.81
C SER A 189 25.09 -6.05 6.77
N SER A 190 24.73 -4.83 6.34
CA SER A 190 23.89 -3.91 7.14
C SER A 190 22.47 -4.38 7.29
N GLY A 191 21.98 -5.24 6.38
CA GLY A 191 20.59 -5.68 6.29
C GLY A 191 19.66 -4.67 5.60
N ILE A 192 20.04 -3.39 5.47
CA ILE A 192 19.17 -2.37 4.84
C ILE A 192 18.93 -2.66 3.35
N PRO A 193 19.92 -3.03 2.52
CA PRO A 193 19.66 -3.37 1.12
C PRO A 193 18.67 -4.53 0.96
N GLY A 194 18.77 -5.56 1.81
CA GLY A 194 17.81 -6.68 1.82
C GLY A 194 16.38 -6.25 2.18
N ILE A 195 16.24 -5.33 3.14
CA ILE A 195 14.93 -4.72 3.48
C ILE A 195 14.39 -3.94 2.28
N MET A 196 15.22 -3.13 1.60
CA MET A 196 14.83 -2.36 0.43
C MET A 196 14.37 -3.26 -0.73
N GLN A 197 15.10 -4.34 -1.02
CA GLN A 197 14.74 -5.33 -2.03
C GLN A 197 13.41 -6.02 -1.72
N THR A 198 13.09 -6.20 -0.44
CA THR A 198 11.81 -6.80 -0.03
C THR A 198 10.65 -5.81 -0.14
N ILE A 199 10.88 -4.53 0.16
CA ILE A 199 9.78 -3.55 0.23
C ILE A 199 9.52 -2.84 -1.10
N ALA A 200 10.54 -2.66 -1.95
CA ALA A 200 10.39 -1.94 -3.21
C ALA A 200 9.30 -2.53 -4.13
N PRO A 201 9.19 -3.86 -4.33
CA PRO A 201 8.11 -4.44 -5.12
C PRO A 201 6.71 -4.14 -4.57
N ASN A 202 6.57 -3.90 -3.27
CA ASN A 202 5.27 -3.63 -2.65
C ASN A 202 4.67 -2.29 -3.08
N THR A 203 5.45 -1.39 -3.68
CA THR A 203 4.91 -0.16 -4.28
C THR A 203 4.09 -0.45 -5.54
N ILE A 204 4.30 -1.62 -6.16
CA ILE A 204 3.65 -2.06 -7.41
C ILE A 204 2.62 -3.17 -7.13
N LEU A 205 2.96 -4.12 -6.27
CA LEU A 205 2.12 -5.28 -5.95
C LEU A 205 0.80 -4.86 -5.30
N GLU A 206 -0.28 -5.62 -5.54
CA GLU A 206 -1.63 -5.38 -5.01
C GLU A 206 -2.23 -4.01 -5.40
N GLY A 207 -1.78 -3.47 -6.50
CA GLY A 207 -2.11 -2.18 -7.07
C GLY A 207 -0.94 -1.20 -6.98
N GLU A 208 -0.55 -0.66 -8.13
CA GLU A 208 0.48 0.36 -8.22
C GLU A 208 0.01 1.63 -7.47
N ASN A 209 0.94 2.27 -6.75
CA ASN A 209 0.62 3.32 -5.78
C ASN A 209 -0.08 4.53 -6.41
N THR A 210 0.31 4.96 -7.63
CA THR A 210 -0.33 6.10 -8.31
C THR A 210 -1.79 5.79 -8.63
N VAL A 211 -2.07 4.58 -9.12
CA VAL A 211 -3.44 4.13 -9.42
C VAL A 211 -4.29 4.10 -8.14
N LEU A 212 -3.71 3.65 -7.03
CA LEU A 212 -4.41 3.63 -5.74
C LEU A 212 -4.70 5.05 -5.23
N PHE A 213 -3.75 5.99 -5.38
CA PHE A 213 -3.97 7.40 -5.02
C PHE A 213 -5.03 8.06 -5.91
N LEU A 214 -5.07 7.74 -7.21
CA LEU A 214 -6.14 8.21 -8.11
C LEU A 214 -7.52 7.72 -7.66
N GLN A 215 -7.63 6.44 -7.23
CA GLN A 215 -8.88 5.92 -6.67
C GLN A 215 -9.31 6.66 -5.40
N VAL A 216 -8.36 6.98 -4.52
CA VAL A 216 -8.61 7.79 -3.32
C VAL A 216 -9.06 9.20 -3.71
N GLY A 217 -8.38 9.84 -4.66
CA GLY A 217 -8.74 11.15 -5.17
C GLY A 217 -10.16 11.20 -5.73
N GLN A 218 -10.53 10.23 -6.56
CA GLN A 218 -11.90 10.11 -7.09
C GLN A 218 -12.94 9.94 -5.99
N PHE A 219 -12.62 9.15 -4.96
CA PHE A 219 -13.52 8.97 -3.82
C PHE A 219 -13.71 10.26 -3.01
N LEU A 220 -12.63 11.00 -2.76
CA LEU A 220 -12.69 12.29 -2.06
C LEU A 220 -13.49 13.32 -2.87
N LEU A 221 -13.26 13.42 -4.18
CA LEU A 221 -14.01 14.31 -5.07
C LEU A 221 -15.51 13.98 -5.09
N LYS A 222 -15.86 12.68 -5.09
CA LYS A 222 -17.25 12.25 -4.99
C LYS A 222 -17.91 12.71 -3.69
N ASN A 223 -17.21 12.59 -2.56
CA ASN A 223 -17.72 13.05 -1.26
C ASN A 223 -17.82 14.59 -1.21
N ALA A 224 -16.85 15.31 -1.79
CA ALA A 224 -16.90 16.76 -1.92
C ALA A 224 -18.11 17.23 -2.75
N ARG A 225 -18.46 16.51 -3.84
CA ARG A 225 -19.69 16.79 -4.61
C ARG A 225 -20.94 16.61 -3.75
N TYR A 226 -21.03 15.55 -2.94
CA TYR A 226 -22.17 15.34 -2.04
C TYR A 226 -22.34 16.50 -1.06
N ILE A 227 -21.24 17.03 -0.53
CA ILE A 227 -21.27 18.20 0.37
C ILE A 227 -21.79 19.43 -0.38
N LYS A 228 -21.24 19.72 -1.57
CA LYS A 228 -21.66 20.84 -2.40
C LYS A 228 -23.12 20.78 -2.80
N GLU A 229 -23.66 19.58 -2.99
CA GLU A 229 -25.08 19.32 -3.33
C GLU A 229 -26.00 19.28 -2.10
N GLY A 230 -25.49 19.51 -0.89
CA GLY A 230 -26.25 19.42 0.36
C GLY A 230 -26.64 18.00 0.78
N LYS A 231 -26.11 16.96 0.14
CA LYS A 231 -26.40 15.53 0.39
C LYS A 231 -25.50 14.94 1.47
N ILE A 232 -25.50 15.56 2.64
CA ILE A 232 -24.58 15.24 3.76
C ILE A 232 -24.74 13.79 4.24
N GLU A 233 -25.94 13.22 4.15
CA GLU A 233 -26.24 11.84 4.53
C GLU A 233 -25.52 10.79 3.67
N ARG A 234 -25.05 11.18 2.47
CA ARG A 234 -24.27 10.34 1.54
C ARG A 234 -22.77 10.42 1.75
N VAL A 235 -22.33 11.39 2.55
CA VAL A 235 -20.90 11.59 2.83
C VAL A 235 -20.38 10.47 3.70
N SER A 236 -19.31 9.84 3.26
CA SER A 236 -18.63 8.78 3.99
C SER A 236 -18.12 9.27 5.35
N ASN A 237 -18.18 8.42 6.38
CA ASN A 237 -17.79 8.80 7.74
C ASN A 237 -16.36 9.32 7.82
N HIS A 238 -15.42 8.73 7.08
CA HIS A 238 -14.03 9.16 7.03
C HIS A 238 -13.82 10.46 6.22
N CYS A 239 -14.85 10.92 5.49
CA CYS A 239 -14.82 12.16 4.72
C CYS A 239 -15.61 13.31 5.36
N LYS A 240 -16.23 13.09 6.54
CA LYS A 240 -17.02 14.14 7.21
C LYS A 240 -16.22 15.39 7.57
N TYR A 241 -14.90 15.26 7.78
CA TYR A 241 -14.02 16.41 8.00
C TYR A 241 -14.04 17.40 6.83
N LEU A 242 -14.37 16.93 5.61
CA LEU A 242 -14.47 17.82 4.45
C LEU A 242 -15.60 18.85 4.60
N THR A 243 -16.67 18.56 5.37
CA THR A 243 -17.75 19.54 5.60
C THR A 243 -17.22 20.81 6.25
N GLN A 244 -16.32 20.68 7.22
CA GLN A 244 -15.69 21.83 7.89
C GLN A 244 -14.83 22.68 6.94
N LEU A 245 -14.19 22.04 5.93
CA LEU A 245 -13.41 22.74 4.93
C LEU A 245 -14.29 23.56 3.99
N PHE A 246 -15.50 23.07 3.69
CA PHE A 246 -16.45 23.79 2.83
C PHE A 246 -17.22 24.91 3.56
N GLU A 247 -17.27 24.88 4.89
CA GLU A 247 -17.85 25.93 5.73
C GLU A 247 -16.90 27.13 5.93
N SER A 248 -15.59 26.93 5.73
CA SER A 248 -14.60 28.01 5.82
C SER A 248 -14.47 28.72 4.47
N GLU A 249 -15.03 29.91 4.33
CA GLU A 249 -15.00 30.75 3.11
C GLU A 249 -13.56 30.97 2.56
N GLN A 250 -12.53 30.95 3.40
CA GLN A 250 -11.13 31.15 3.02
C GLN A 250 -10.53 30.01 2.15
N LEU A 251 -11.11 28.83 2.14
CA LEU A 251 -10.59 27.68 1.38
C LEU A 251 -11.27 27.51 0.01
N ILE A 252 -12.45 28.09 -0.20
CA ILE A 252 -13.20 27.98 -1.46
C ILE A 252 -12.49 28.73 -2.61
N ASP A 253 -11.83 29.84 -2.30
CA ASP A 253 -11.09 30.64 -3.31
C ASP A 253 -9.74 30.02 -3.71
N THR A 254 -9.14 29.20 -2.87
CA THR A 254 -7.82 28.59 -3.10
C THR A 254 -7.90 27.32 -3.95
N PHE A 255 -9.02 26.62 -3.93
CA PHE A 255 -9.26 25.40 -4.71
C PHE A 255 -10.30 25.64 -5.80
N LYS A 256 -9.97 26.37 -6.86
CA LYS A 256 -10.71 26.35 -8.13
C LYS A 256 -10.54 24.99 -8.83
N ILE A 257 -10.91 23.91 -8.16
CA ILE A 257 -11.01 22.60 -8.81
C ILE A 257 -12.35 22.59 -9.54
N ASP A 258 -12.29 22.70 -10.84
CA ASP A 258 -13.46 22.45 -11.69
C ASP A 258 -13.80 20.96 -11.62
N VAL A 259 -14.72 20.66 -10.73
CA VAL A 259 -15.20 19.27 -10.48
C VAL A 259 -16.08 18.76 -11.63
N SER A 260 -16.42 19.63 -12.61
CA SER A 260 -17.27 19.27 -13.75
C SER A 260 -16.55 18.43 -14.81
N THR A 261 -15.21 18.47 -14.83
CA THR A 261 -14.38 17.82 -15.85
C THR A 261 -13.84 16.43 -15.45
N VAL A 262 -14.14 15.96 -14.24
CA VAL A 262 -13.72 14.63 -13.77
C VAL A 262 -14.86 13.64 -14.02
N ASN A 263 -14.83 12.99 -15.18
CA ASN A 263 -15.66 11.83 -15.53
C ASN A 263 -15.13 10.54 -14.93
#